data_df571e4661c13c905994b1a57759b6f5
#
_entry.id   df571e4661c13c905994b1a57759b6f5
#
_cell.length_a   1.000
_cell.length_b   1.000
_cell.length_c   1.000
_cell.angle_alpha   90.00
_cell.angle_beta   90.00
_cell.angle_gamma   90.00
#
_symmetry.space_group_name_H-M   'P 1'
#
loop_
_entity.id
_entity.type
_entity.pdbx_description
1 polymer ?
#
loop_
_entity_poly.entity_id
_entity_poly.type
_entity_poly.pdbx_seq_one_letter_code
_entity_poly.pdbx_strand_id
1 'polypeptide(L)'
;MKGTFKMDDLTIRLETEKDYREVEELTREAFWNVYKPGADEHYYVHEMRNHPDFISALAFVLEKDGKIIGNIMYTKAWLQDENGERKEILSFGPLCVAPEYQRQKLGKRLIEHSFDVARKMGYDVNINFGNPGNYVSRGFVSCKKKNVSFVVEGNFPTALLVCELVPNALDGRSWMYIPSTAADCCEDVDAVEIFDNTFPKKEKKWMPSQEEFYIYSHSSVVR
;
A
#
# COMPACT_ATOMS: atom_id res chain seq x y z
N MET A 1 9.49 -24.89 -19.66
CA MET A 1 10.63 -24.92 -18.74
C MET A 1 10.52 -23.67 -17.87
N LYS A 2 10.28 -23.81 -16.54
CA LYS A 2 10.33 -22.66 -15.62
C LYS A 2 11.83 -22.35 -15.42
N GLY A 3 12.30 -21.25 -16.02
CA GLY A 3 13.67 -20.80 -15.81
C GLY A 3 13.93 -20.57 -14.33
N THR A 4 15.09 -21.01 -13.86
CA THR A 4 15.54 -20.79 -12.48
C THR A 4 15.74 -19.29 -12.30
N PHE A 5 14.90 -18.67 -11.47
CA PHE A 5 14.94 -17.25 -11.18
C PHE A 5 16.26 -16.94 -10.47
N LYS A 6 17.19 -16.27 -11.14
CA LYS A 6 18.41 -15.78 -10.51
C LYS A 6 18.07 -14.48 -9.77
N MET A 7 18.33 -14.44 -8.47
CA MET A 7 18.08 -13.28 -7.61
C MET A 7 19.09 -12.13 -7.81
N ASP A 8 20.16 -12.38 -8.53
CA ASP A 8 21.29 -11.45 -8.71
C ASP A 8 21.00 -10.31 -9.70
N ASP A 9 19.90 -10.41 -10.49
CA ASP A 9 19.55 -9.44 -11.53
C ASP A 9 18.46 -8.45 -11.08
N LEU A 10 18.18 -8.35 -9.76
CA LEU A 10 17.13 -7.51 -9.21
C LEU A 10 17.71 -6.29 -8.50
N THR A 11 17.30 -5.09 -8.92
CA THR A 11 17.67 -3.82 -8.29
C THR A 11 16.45 -3.16 -7.67
N ILE A 12 16.57 -2.73 -6.40
CA ILE A 12 15.61 -1.81 -5.77
C ILE A 12 16.25 -0.43 -5.77
N ARG A 13 15.56 0.53 -6.35
CA ARG A 13 16.00 1.93 -6.41
C ARG A 13 14.82 2.88 -6.21
N LEU A 14 15.12 4.15 -5.95
CA LEU A 14 14.08 5.18 -5.94
C LEU A 14 13.45 5.34 -7.33
N GLU A 15 12.16 5.63 -7.33
CA GLU A 15 11.43 6.07 -8.51
C GLU A 15 11.96 7.41 -9.00
N THR A 16 11.97 7.61 -10.31
CA THR A 16 12.27 8.87 -10.97
C THR A 16 11.15 9.25 -11.93
N GLU A 17 11.08 10.50 -12.37
CA GLU A 17 10.05 10.96 -13.31
C GLU A 17 9.97 10.12 -14.59
N LYS A 18 11.10 9.55 -15.03
CA LYS A 18 11.14 8.68 -16.21
C LYS A 18 10.39 7.36 -16.02
N ASP A 19 10.21 6.95 -14.79
CA ASP A 19 9.56 5.70 -14.42
C ASP A 19 8.04 5.84 -14.31
N TYR A 20 7.52 7.07 -14.19
CA TYR A 20 6.14 7.34 -13.80
C TYR A 20 5.13 6.56 -14.64
N ARG A 21 5.25 6.63 -15.95
CA ARG A 21 4.32 5.93 -16.85
C ARG A 21 4.41 4.42 -16.74
N GLU A 22 5.61 3.87 -16.63
CA GLU A 22 5.80 2.42 -16.48
C GLU A 22 5.26 1.93 -15.14
N VAL A 23 5.40 2.71 -14.05
CA VAL A 23 4.81 2.40 -12.74
C VAL A 23 3.29 2.48 -12.78
N GLU A 24 2.69 3.44 -13.48
CA GLU A 24 1.24 3.54 -13.67
C GLU A 24 0.70 2.32 -14.45
N GLU A 25 1.37 1.93 -15.54
CA GLU A 25 1.03 0.73 -16.32
C GLU A 25 1.13 -0.54 -15.48
N LEU A 26 2.23 -0.71 -14.74
CA LEU A 26 2.44 -1.82 -13.83
C LEU A 26 1.35 -1.88 -12.75
N THR A 27 1.04 -0.75 -12.13
CA THR A 27 0.01 -0.68 -11.09
C THR A 27 -1.35 -1.05 -11.65
N ARG A 28 -1.70 -0.51 -12.81
CA ARG A 28 -2.95 -0.86 -13.51
C ARG A 28 -3.04 -2.36 -13.80
N GLU A 29 -1.97 -2.97 -14.31
CA GLU A 29 -1.93 -4.41 -14.59
C GLU A 29 -2.09 -5.25 -13.32
N ALA A 30 -1.40 -4.87 -12.24
CA ALA A 30 -1.40 -5.63 -10.99
C ALA A 30 -2.74 -5.59 -10.25
N PHE A 31 -3.50 -4.49 -10.39
CA PHE A 31 -4.77 -4.29 -9.67
C PHE A 31 -6.01 -4.48 -10.53
N TRP A 32 -5.87 -4.67 -11.85
CA TRP A 32 -7.01 -4.78 -12.75
C TRP A 32 -7.97 -5.91 -12.37
N ASN A 33 -9.22 -5.56 -12.07
CA ASN A 33 -10.28 -6.45 -11.61
C ASN A 33 -10.00 -7.15 -10.25
N VAL A 34 -9.06 -6.65 -9.44
CA VAL A 34 -8.73 -7.28 -8.15
C VAL A 34 -9.73 -6.89 -7.07
N TYR A 35 -9.97 -5.59 -6.86
CA TYR A 35 -10.82 -5.08 -5.78
C TYR A 35 -12.19 -4.59 -6.27
N LYS A 36 -12.28 -4.23 -7.54
CA LYS A 36 -13.51 -3.82 -8.24
C LYS A 36 -13.34 -4.12 -9.73
N PRO A 37 -14.42 -4.08 -10.53
CA PRO A 37 -14.28 -4.12 -11.98
C PRO A 37 -13.47 -2.93 -12.49
N GLY A 38 -12.32 -3.19 -13.13
CA GLY A 38 -11.33 -2.17 -13.45
C GLY A 38 -10.29 -2.00 -12.32
N ALA A 39 -9.73 -0.80 -12.23
CA ALA A 39 -8.79 -0.36 -11.18
C ALA A 39 -8.78 1.18 -11.11
N ASP A 40 -8.41 1.74 -9.97
CA ASP A 40 -8.13 3.18 -9.77
C ASP A 40 -6.74 3.42 -9.15
N GLU A 41 -6.07 2.37 -8.71
CA GLU A 41 -4.76 2.47 -8.06
C GLU A 41 -3.69 3.13 -8.96
N HIS A 42 -3.79 3.00 -10.27
CA HIS A 42 -2.88 3.66 -11.21
C HIS A 42 -3.13 5.18 -11.28
N TYR A 43 -4.38 5.62 -11.12
CA TYR A 43 -4.70 7.04 -10.99
C TYR A 43 -4.25 7.57 -9.63
N TYR A 44 -4.44 6.80 -8.56
CA TYR A 44 -3.90 7.13 -7.24
C TYR A 44 -2.38 7.35 -7.29
N VAL A 45 -1.63 6.46 -7.95
CA VAL A 45 -0.18 6.61 -8.16
C VAL A 45 0.15 7.90 -8.88
N HIS A 46 -0.62 8.26 -9.91
CA HIS A 46 -0.43 9.48 -10.69
C HIS A 46 -0.57 10.72 -9.81
N GLU A 47 -1.68 10.84 -9.10
CA GLU A 47 -2.02 12.01 -8.27
C GLU A 47 -1.20 12.10 -6.99
N MET A 48 -0.89 10.96 -6.36
CA MET A 48 -0.16 10.90 -5.09
C MET A 48 1.16 11.66 -5.14
N ARG A 49 1.87 11.63 -6.27
CA ARG A 49 3.18 12.27 -6.42
C ARG A 49 3.15 13.78 -6.19
N ASN A 50 1.99 14.41 -6.39
CA ASN A 50 1.76 15.84 -6.16
C ASN A 50 1.17 16.14 -4.77
N HIS A 51 0.83 15.11 -3.99
CA HIS A 51 0.20 15.29 -2.69
C HIS A 51 1.24 15.66 -1.61
N PRO A 52 0.93 16.59 -0.67
CA PRO A 52 1.88 17.05 0.35
C PRO A 52 2.31 15.95 1.32
N ASP A 53 1.53 14.88 1.46
CA ASP A 53 1.87 13.73 2.30
C ASP A 53 2.75 12.70 1.60
N PHE A 54 2.97 12.84 0.30
CA PHE A 54 3.81 11.90 -0.44
C PHE A 54 5.26 11.94 0.03
N ILE A 55 5.86 10.75 0.18
CA ILE A 55 7.24 10.62 0.64
C ILE A 55 8.09 10.03 -0.50
N SER A 56 8.59 10.90 -1.37
CA SER A 56 9.40 10.52 -2.53
C SER A 56 10.66 9.71 -2.15
N ALA A 57 11.24 9.97 -0.97
CA ALA A 57 12.37 9.22 -0.44
C ALA A 57 12.04 7.74 -0.08
N LEU A 58 10.75 7.37 -0.09
CA LEU A 58 10.25 6.01 0.13
C LEU A 58 9.49 5.45 -1.08
N ALA A 59 9.52 6.14 -2.23
CA ALA A 59 8.96 5.63 -3.48
C ALA A 59 10.00 4.75 -4.17
N PHE A 60 9.85 3.43 -4.08
CA PHE A 60 10.80 2.48 -4.66
C PHE A 60 10.20 1.70 -5.81
N VAL A 61 11.03 1.44 -6.80
CA VAL A 61 10.77 0.48 -7.88
C VAL A 61 11.69 -0.72 -7.74
N LEU A 62 11.18 -1.88 -8.14
CA LEU A 62 11.95 -3.11 -8.31
C LEU A 62 12.16 -3.32 -9.79
N GLU A 63 13.39 -3.27 -10.22
CA GLU A 63 13.82 -3.39 -11.62
C GLU A 63 14.47 -4.74 -11.88
N LYS A 64 14.18 -5.31 -13.05
CA LYS A 64 14.81 -6.51 -13.59
C LYS A 64 15.06 -6.33 -15.08
N ASP A 65 16.32 -6.53 -15.50
CA ASP A 65 16.73 -6.43 -16.92
C ASP A 65 16.26 -5.09 -17.58
N GLY A 66 16.33 -3.98 -16.82
CA GLY A 66 15.91 -2.65 -17.29
C GLY A 66 14.39 -2.42 -17.33
N LYS A 67 13.58 -3.36 -16.82
CA LYS A 67 12.11 -3.26 -16.74
C LYS A 67 11.67 -3.17 -15.29
N ILE A 68 10.71 -2.28 -15.00
CA ILE A 68 10.09 -2.20 -13.68
C ILE A 68 9.07 -3.34 -13.52
N ILE A 69 9.27 -4.16 -12.49
CA ILE A 69 8.44 -5.32 -12.18
C ILE A 69 7.74 -5.23 -10.82
N GLY A 70 7.97 -4.17 -10.07
CA GLY A 70 7.29 -3.89 -8.81
C GLY A 70 7.52 -2.47 -8.35
N ASN A 71 6.61 -1.95 -7.54
CA ASN A 71 6.75 -0.67 -6.88
C ASN A 71 6.10 -0.68 -5.49
N ILE A 72 6.53 0.25 -4.64
CA ILE A 72 5.93 0.60 -3.37
C ILE A 72 6.03 2.10 -3.17
N MET A 73 4.94 2.74 -2.74
CA MET A 73 4.89 4.18 -2.47
C MET A 73 4.34 4.43 -1.07
N TYR A 74 4.70 5.56 -0.49
CA TYR A 74 4.36 5.91 0.88
C TYR A 74 3.76 7.31 0.97
N THR A 75 2.81 7.43 1.89
CA THR A 75 2.32 8.71 2.41
C THR A 75 2.57 8.79 3.90
N LYS A 76 2.63 10.02 4.41
CA LYS A 76 2.43 10.29 5.83
C LYS A 76 1.00 9.94 6.20
N ALA A 77 0.85 9.51 7.44
CA ALA A 77 -0.44 9.37 8.12
C ALA A 77 -0.22 9.71 9.60
N TRP A 78 -1.26 9.75 10.39
CA TRP A 78 -1.15 10.15 11.78
C TRP A 78 -1.90 9.20 12.70
N LEU A 79 -1.39 9.12 13.91
CA LEU A 79 -2.11 8.61 15.06
C LEU A 79 -2.41 9.75 16.00
N GLN A 80 -3.59 9.76 16.61
CA GLN A 80 -3.96 10.67 17.68
C GLN A 80 -4.32 9.85 18.92
N ASP A 81 -3.70 10.16 20.05
CA ASP A 81 -4.00 9.48 21.31
C ASP A 81 -5.20 10.09 22.04
N GLU A 82 -5.57 9.51 23.19
CA GLU A 82 -6.68 9.95 24.03
C GLU A 82 -6.49 11.36 24.62
N ASN A 83 -5.27 11.89 24.61
CA ASN A 83 -4.95 13.25 25.09
C ASN A 83 -4.91 14.27 23.94
N GLY A 84 -5.10 13.83 22.69
CA GLY A 84 -5.01 14.65 21.51
C GLY A 84 -3.58 14.83 20.98
N GLU A 85 -2.58 14.15 21.56
CA GLU A 85 -1.22 14.12 21.01
C GLU A 85 -1.20 13.41 19.66
N ARG A 86 -0.50 14.00 18.69
CA ARG A 86 -0.36 13.44 17.35
C ARG A 86 1.03 12.87 17.14
N LYS A 87 1.05 11.71 16.49
CA LYS A 87 2.26 11.02 16.04
C LYS A 87 2.19 10.82 14.54
N GLU A 88 3.17 11.35 13.80
CA GLU A 88 3.34 11.06 12.39
C GLU A 88 3.82 9.63 12.21
N ILE A 89 3.20 8.91 11.29
CA ILE A 89 3.50 7.52 10.94
C ILE A 89 3.50 7.35 9.44
N LEU A 90 3.81 6.15 8.97
CA LEU A 90 3.74 5.78 7.57
C LEU A 90 2.48 5.00 7.23
N SER A 91 1.99 5.22 6.03
CA SER A 91 1.11 4.30 5.31
C SER A 91 1.70 4.04 3.94
N PHE A 92 1.72 2.80 3.46
CA PHE A 92 2.08 2.52 2.08
C PHE A 92 0.89 2.04 1.26
N GLY A 93 0.91 2.42 0.02
CA GLY A 93 -0.01 2.01 -1.03
C GLY A 93 0.14 2.94 -2.23
N PRO A 94 0.05 2.37 -3.45
CA PRO A 94 -0.01 0.92 -3.69
C PRO A 94 1.35 0.22 -3.50
N LEU A 95 1.27 -1.08 -3.23
CA LEU A 95 2.39 -2.02 -3.37
C LEU A 95 1.99 -3.02 -4.43
N CYS A 96 2.71 -3.08 -5.52
CA CYS A 96 2.42 -4.06 -6.56
C CYS A 96 3.67 -4.78 -7.07
N VAL A 97 3.42 -5.91 -7.69
CA VAL A 97 4.40 -6.71 -8.44
C VAL A 97 3.69 -7.20 -9.70
N ALA A 98 4.37 -7.12 -10.83
CA ALA A 98 3.84 -7.58 -12.12
C ALA A 98 3.27 -9.01 -12.00
N PRO A 99 2.10 -9.29 -12.58
CA PRO A 99 1.40 -10.57 -12.39
C PRO A 99 2.27 -11.80 -12.60
N GLU A 100 3.13 -11.78 -13.61
CA GLU A 100 4.04 -12.89 -13.95
C GLU A 100 5.17 -13.11 -12.91
N TYR A 101 5.43 -12.10 -12.06
CA TYR A 101 6.44 -12.16 -11.00
C TYR A 101 5.85 -12.30 -9.59
N GLN A 102 4.53 -12.36 -9.46
CA GLN A 102 3.86 -12.54 -8.16
C GLN A 102 4.20 -13.89 -7.52
N ARG A 103 3.92 -14.02 -6.21
CA ARG A 103 4.17 -15.23 -5.41
C ARG A 103 5.65 -15.64 -5.29
N GLN A 104 6.59 -14.77 -5.68
CA GLN A 104 8.05 -14.97 -5.60
C GLN A 104 8.71 -14.17 -4.48
N LYS A 105 7.92 -13.71 -3.51
CA LYS A 105 8.35 -12.91 -2.35
C LYS A 105 8.92 -11.51 -2.71
N LEU A 106 8.73 -11.02 -3.94
CA LEU A 106 9.27 -9.73 -4.36
C LEU A 106 8.62 -8.55 -3.62
N GLY A 107 7.32 -8.59 -3.38
CA GLY A 107 6.65 -7.58 -2.54
C GLY A 107 7.18 -7.58 -1.10
N LYS A 108 7.58 -8.74 -0.55
CA LYS A 108 8.25 -8.80 0.75
C LYS A 108 9.59 -8.07 0.73
N ARG A 109 10.40 -8.25 -0.32
CA ARG A 109 11.70 -7.55 -0.46
C ARG A 109 11.52 -6.04 -0.54
N LEU A 110 10.51 -5.55 -1.28
CA LEU A 110 10.20 -4.11 -1.33
C LEU A 110 9.85 -3.56 0.05
N ILE A 111 8.98 -4.26 0.80
CA ILE A 111 8.61 -3.87 2.17
C ILE A 111 9.84 -3.85 3.09
N GLU A 112 10.64 -4.91 3.09
CA GLU A 112 11.82 -5.01 3.96
C GLU A 112 12.82 -3.89 3.67
N HIS A 113 13.13 -3.67 2.39
CA HIS A 113 14.03 -2.59 1.97
C HIS A 113 13.51 -1.21 2.39
N SER A 114 12.24 -0.91 2.09
CA SER A 114 11.65 0.38 2.40
C SER A 114 11.52 0.60 3.91
N PHE A 115 11.24 -0.43 4.70
CA PHE A 115 11.22 -0.33 6.17
C PHE A 115 12.60 -0.06 6.76
N ASP A 116 13.67 -0.59 6.18
CA ASP A 116 15.04 -0.29 6.62
C ASP A 116 15.41 1.19 6.35
N VAL A 117 14.94 1.74 5.23
CA VAL A 117 15.11 3.16 4.93
C VAL A 117 14.23 4.01 5.85
N ALA A 118 12.97 3.63 6.04
CA ALA A 118 12.02 4.33 6.91
C ALA A 118 12.52 4.44 8.36
N ARG A 119 13.09 3.37 8.93
CA ARG A 119 13.73 3.42 10.27
C ARG A 119 14.88 4.42 10.33
N LYS A 120 15.71 4.48 9.29
CA LYS A 120 16.81 5.46 9.22
C LYS A 120 16.32 6.89 9.11
N MET A 121 15.11 7.10 8.57
CA MET A 121 14.42 8.39 8.52
C MET A 121 13.72 8.75 9.84
N GLY A 122 13.70 7.84 10.82
CA GLY A 122 13.08 8.06 12.13
C GLY A 122 11.64 7.58 12.26
N TYR A 123 11.10 6.92 11.25
CA TYR A 123 9.75 6.33 11.33
C TYR A 123 9.77 5.02 12.13
N ASP A 124 8.81 4.86 12.99
CA ASP A 124 8.72 3.73 13.93
C ASP A 124 7.43 2.90 13.80
N VAL A 125 6.43 3.39 13.04
CA VAL A 125 5.16 2.69 12.81
C VAL A 125 4.72 2.84 11.36
N ASN A 126 4.19 1.75 10.82
CA ASN A 126 3.46 1.73 9.56
C ASN A 126 2.07 1.12 9.75
N ILE A 127 1.04 1.77 9.20
CA ILE A 127 -0.35 1.30 9.26
C ILE A 127 -0.93 1.30 7.85
N ASN A 128 -1.56 0.19 7.48
CA ASN A 128 -2.14 0.02 6.15
C ASN A 128 -3.53 -0.61 6.22
N PHE A 129 -4.37 -0.25 5.26
CA PHE A 129 -5.49 -1.08 4.87
C PHE A 129 -5.04 -2.14 3.87
N GLY A 130 -5.45 -3.40 4.09
CA GLY A 130 -5.12 -4.47 3.17
C GLY A 130 -5.59 -5.85 3.61
N ASN A 131 -5.41 -6.82 2.72
CA ASN A 131 -5.76 -8.21 3.02
C ASN A 131 -4.80 -8.78 4.08
N PRO A 132 -5.29 -9.21 5.26
CA PRO A 132 -4.45 -9.81 6.31
C PRO A 132 -3.58 -10.97 5.81
N GLY A 133 -4.09 -11.78 4.87
CA GLY A 133 -3.34 -12.89 4.28
C GLY A 133 -2.04 -12.48 3.57
N ASN A 134 -1.97 -11.22 3.12
CA ASN A 134 -0.77 -10.69 2.48
C ASN A 134 0.26 -10.14 3.48
N TYR A 135 -0.16 -9.71 4.67
CA TYR A 135 0.68 -8.87 5.53
C TYR A 135 1.07 -9.51 6.87
N VAL A 136 0.26 -10.42 7.42
CA VAL A 136 0.55 -11.05 8.72
C VAL A 136 1.91 -11.75 8.73
N SER A 137 2.28 -12.44 7.64
CA SER A 137 3.59 -13.10 7.51
C SER A 137 4.77 -12.12 7.38
N ARG A 138 4.50 -10.81 7.34
CA ARG A 138 5.48 -9.71 7.25
C ARG A 138 5.54 -8.86 8.51
N GLY A 139 5.00 -9.37 9.63
CA GLY A 139 5.05 -8.70 10.93
C GLY A 139 3.88 -7.76 11.22
N PHE A 140 2.90 -7.66 10.32
CA PHE A 140 1.69 -6.90 10.60
C PHE A 140 0.74 -7.68 11.52
N VAL A 141 0.06 -6.95 12.38
CA VAL A 141 -0.96 -7.48 13.27
C VAL A 141 -2.25 -6.67 13.14
N SER A 142 -3.37 -7.22 13.60
CA SER A 142 -4.63 -6.48 13.68
C SER A 142 -4.45 -5.19 14.48
N CYS A 143 -5.04 -4.09 14.01
CA CYS A 143 -5.07 -2.80 14.68
C CYS A 143 -5.58 -2.92 16.14
N LYS A 144 -6.52 -3.82 16.39
CA LYS A 144 -7.03 -4.11 17.74
C LYS A 144 -5.94 -4.56 18.71
N LYS A 145 -4.96 -5.39 18.28
CA LYS A 145 -3.86 -5.85 19.13
C LYS A 145 -2.93 -4.71 19.57
N LYS A 146 -2.98 -3.58 18.86
CA LYS A 146 -2.20 -2.38 19.14
C LYS A 146 -3.05 -1.22 19.64
N ASN A 147 -4.32 -1.49 19.94
CA ASN A 147 -5.29 -0.50 20.40
C ASN A 147 -5.40 0.73 19.48
N VAL A 148 -5.36 0.47 18.16
CA VAL A 148 -5.51 1.48 17.11
C VAL A 148 -6.90 1.35 16.50
N SER A 149 -7.76 2.33 16.75
CA SER A 149 -9.11 2.44 16.18
C SER A 149 -9.13 3.27 14.91
N PHE A 150 -10.25 3.21 14.16
CA PHE A 150 -10.45 3.99 12.95
C PHE A 150 -11.83 4.64 12.95
N VAL A 151 -11.88 5.95 12.64
CA VAL A 151 -13.08 6.82 12.56
C VAL A 151 -13.77 7.01 13.92
N VAL A 152 -14.02 5.92 14.65
CA VAL A 152 -14.72 5.94 15.95
C VAL A 152 -13.91 5.10 16.92
N GLU A 153 -13.78 5.60 18.15
CA GLU A 153 -13.11 4.87 19.23
C GLU A 153 -13.76 3.47 19.42
N GLY A 154 -12.89 2.45 19.53
CA GLY A 154 -13.34 1.06 19.67
C GLY A 154 -13.75 0.38 18.36
N ASN A 155 -13.71 1.07 17.22
CA ASN A 155 -13.87 0.45 15.90
C ASN A 155 -12.52 -0.07 15.40
N PHE A 156 -12.42 -1.39 15.19
CA PHE A 156 -11.20 -2.07 14.76
C PHE A 156 -11.42 -2.79 13.42
N PRO A 157 -11.30 -2.11 12.27
CA PRO A 157 -11.49 -2.75 10.97
C PRO A 157 -10.57 -3.95 10.78
N THR A 158 -11.10 -5.04 10.22
CA THR A 158 -10.31 -6.25 9.93
C THR A 158 -9.17 -5.97 8.95
N ALA A 159 -9.40 -5.06 8.00
CA ALA A 159 -8.43 -4.67 7.00
C ALA A 159 -7.34 -3.72 7.53
N LEU A 160 -7.53 -3.09 8.71
CA LEU A 160 -6.55 -2.15 9.27
C LEU A 160 -5.47 -2.92 10.02
N LEU A 161 -4.25 -2.84 9.50
CA LEU A 161 -3.11 -3.62 9.94
C LEU A 161 -1.97 -2.70 10.38
N VAL A 162 -1.34 -3.05 11.50
CA VAL A 162 -0.28 -2.27 12.15
C VAL A 162 1.01 -3.05 12.15
N CYS A 163 2.10 -2.39 11.78
CA CYS A 163 3.47 -2.89 11.92
C CYS A 163 4.31 -1.86 12.68
N GLU A 164 4.77 -2.20 13.88
CA GLU A 164 5.79 -1.42 14.58
C GLU A 164 7.15 -1.71 13.95
N LEU A 165 7.76 -0.69 13.38
CA LEU A 165 9.11 -0.77 12.80
C LEU A 165 10.17 -0.75 13.91
N VAL A 166 9.85 -0.13 15.05
CA VAL A 166 10.62 -0.15 16.28
C VAL A 166 9.74 -0.78 17.37
N PRO A 167 10.22 -1.76 18.11
CA PRO A 167 9.44 -2.42 19.15
C PRO A 167 8.85 -1.46 20.18
N ASN A 168 7.59 -1.66 20.55
CA ASN A 168 6.83 -0.86 21.52
C ASN A 168 6.65 0.61 21.14
N ALA A 169 6.69 0.97 19.87
CA ALA A 169 6.51 2.33 19.40
C ALA A 169 5.14 2.94 19.75
N LEU A 170 4.14 2.11 20.04
CA LEU A 170 2.78 2.54 20.41
C LEU A 170 2.50 2.52 21.93
N ASP A 171 3.42 2.02 22.75
CA ASP A 171 3.42 2.08 24.23
C ASP A 171 2.12 1.65 24.91
N GLY A 172 1.29 0.84 24.26
CA GLY A 172 0.02 0.37 24.79
C GLY A 172 -1.07 1.45 24.98
N ARG A 173 -0.82 2.69 24.52
CA ARG A 173 -1.82 3.78 24.52
C ARG A 173 -2.97 3.46 23.55
N SER A 174 -4.09 4.14 23.73
CA SER A 174 -5.20 4.13 22.77
C SER A 174 -4.93 5.12 21.66
N TRP A 175 -5.06 4.69 20.43
CA TRP A 175 -4.77 5.52 19.26
C TRP A 175 -5.95 5.53 18.29
N MET A 176 -6.17 6.66 17.64
CA MET A 176 -7.06 6.78 16.49
C MET A 176 -6.20 7.01 15.23
N TYR A 177 -6.37 6.17 14.23
CA TYR A 177 -5.70 6.31 12.94
C TYR A 177 -6.37 7.37 12.07
N ILE A 178 -5.56 8.27 11.55
CA ILE A 178 -5.96 9.35 10.63
C ILE A 178 -5.15 9.15 9.34
N PRO A 179 -5.76 8.65 8.27
CA PRO A 179 -5.08 8.44 6.98
C PRO A 179 -4.72 9.76 6.32
N SER A 180 -3.82 9.70 5.34
CA SER A 180 -3.66 10.74 4.34
C SER A 180 -4.91 10.85 3.47
N THR A 181 -5.20 12.04 2.98
CA THR A 181 -6.25 12.30 1.98
C THR A 181 -5.79 12.03 0.55
N ALA A 182 -4.58 11.55 0.35
CA ALA A 182 -4.03 11.33 -0.99
C ALA A 182 -4.85 10.35 -1.85
N ALA A 183 -5.58 9.42 -1.21
CA ALA A 183 -6.45 8.46 -1.91
C ALA A 183 -7.82 9.03 -2.28
N ASP A 184 -8.20 10.20 -1.76
CA ASP A 184 -9.51 10.81 -2.00
C ASP A 184 -9.69 11.20 -3.49
N CYS A 185 -8.59 11.35 -4.24
CA CYS A 185 -8.63 11.54 -5.69
C CYS A 185 -9.40 10.43 -6.42
N CYS A 186 -9.41 9.20 -5.88
CA CYS A 186 -10.14 8.07 -6.47
C CYS A 186 -11.66 8.14 -6.29
N GLU A 187 -12.18 9.08 -5.50
CA GLU A 187 -13.62 9.34 -5.37
C GLU A 187 -14.18 10.06 -6.60
N ASP A 188 -13.33 10.78 -7.35
CA ASP A 188 -13.70 11.38 -8.64
C ASP A 188 -13.65 10.31 -9.75
N VAL A 189 -14.77 9.60 -9.89
CA VAL A 189 -14.91 8.51 -10.86
C VAL A 189 -14.68 8.97 -12.30
N ASP A 190 -15.10 10.19 -12.64
CA ASP A 190 -14.94 10.75 -13.98
C ASP A 190 -13.45 11.02 -14.28
N ALA A 191 -12.72 11.58 -13.33
CA ALA A 191 -11.27 11.80 -13.46
C ALA A 191 -10.51 10.47 -13.58
N VAL A 192 -10.86 9.46 -12.79
CA VAL A 192 -10.31 8.10 -12.90
C VAL A 192 -10.55 7.54 -14.31
N GLU A 193 -11.77 7.67 -14.85
CA GLU A 193 -12.09 7.13 -16.18
C GLU A 193 -11.38 7.89 -17.30
N ILE A 194 -11.29 9.21 -17.21
CA ILE A 194 -10.51 10.03 -18.17
C ILE A 194 -9.06 9.59 -18.19
N PHE A 195 -8.45 9.39 -17.02
CA PHE A 195 -7.07 8.91 -16.92
C PHE A 195 -6.91 7.48 -17.45
N ASP A 196 -7.82 6.55 -17.07
CA ASP A 196 -7.81 5.17 -17.55
C ASP A 196 -7.91 5.07 -19.09
N ASN A 197 -8.64 6.00 -19.72
CA ASN A 197 -8.76 6.06 -21.18
C ASN A 197 -7.43 6.44 -21.89
N THR A 198 -6.39 6.86 -21.17
CA THR A 198 -5.04 7.06 -21.71
C THR A 198 -4.26 5.77 -21.88
N PHE A 199 -4.83 4.64 -21.43
CA PHE A 199 -4.26 3.30 -21.53
C PHE A 199 -5.05 2.43 -22.54
N PRO A 200 -4.47 1.33 -23.01
CA PRO A 200 -5.22 0.36 -23.85
C PRO A 200 -6.47 -0.14 -23.13
N LYS A 201 -7.58 -0.26 -23.87
CA LYS A 201 -8.84 -0.75 -23.32
C LYS A 201 -8.70 -2.18 -22.81
N LYS A 202 -9.25 -2.44 -21.62
CA LYS A 202 -9.33 -3.75 -21.00
C LYS A 202 -10.75 -4.02 -20.51
N GLU A 203 -11.13 -5.30 -20.49
CA GLU A 203 -12.44 -5.71 -20.02
C GLU A 203 -12.55 -5.56 -18.50
N LYS A 204 -13.53 -4.78 -18.05
CA LYS A 204 -13.93 -4.69 -16.64
C LYS A 204 -14.89 -5.84 -16.33
N LYS A 205 -14.54 -6.69 -15.35
CA LYS A 205 -15.34 -7.85 -14.97
C LYS A 205 -15.30 -8.14 -13.48
N TRP A 206 -16.32 -8.81 -13.01
CA TRP A 206 -16.35 -9.34 -11.65
C TRP A 206 -15.37 -10.48 -11.46
N MET A 207 -14.71 -10.53 -10.31
CA MET A 207 -13.81 -11.60 -9.87
C MET A 207 -14.08 -11.94 -8.40
N PRO A 208 -13.87 -13.21 -7.98
CA PRO A 208 -14.07 -13.62 -6.58
C PRO A 208 -13.28 -12.80 -5.56
N SER A 209 -12.10 -12.30 -5.93
CA SER A 209 -11.28 -11.42 -5.07
C SER A 209 -11.99 -10.13 -4.64
N GLN A 210 -12.97 -9.68 -5.42
CA GLN A 210 -13.76 -8.48 -5.09
C GLN A 210 -14.72 -8.75 -3.93
N GLU A 211 -15.28 -9.96 -3.87
CA GLU A 211 -16.10 -10.38 -2.74
C GLU A 211 -15.23 -10.58 -1.48
N GLU A 212 -14.06 -11.20 -1.62
CA GLU A 212 -13.10 -11.30 -0.51
C GLU A 212 -12.72 -9.92 0.02
N PHE A 213 -12.45 -8.96 -0.87
CA PHE A 213 -12.17 -7.57 -0.53
C PHE A 213 -13.35 -6.95 0.23
N TYR A 214 -14.57 -7.09 -0.28
CA TYR A 214 -15.77 -6.57 0.36
C TYR A 214 -15.90 -7.10 1.80
N ILE A 215 -15.73 -8.40 2.00
CA ILE A 215 -15.84 -9.04 3.32
C ILE A 215 -14.86 -8.43 4.31
N TYR A 216 -13.55 -8.40 3.99
CA TYR A 216 -12.58 -7.93 4.99
C TYR A 216 -12.51 -6.40 5.14
N SER A 217 -12.92 -5.64 4.11
CA SER A 217 -12.94 -4.18 4.18
C SER A 217 -14.17 -3.63 4.92
N HIS A 218 -15.27 -4.41 4.98
CA HIS A 218 -16.53 -4.05 5.66
C HIS A 218 -16.74 -4.79 7.00
N SER A 219 -15.73 -5.47 7.50
CA SER A 219 -15.81 -6.18 8.79
C SER A 219 -14.88 -5.56 9.82
N SER A 220 -15.24 -5.77 11.09
CA SER A 220 -14.46 -5.31 12.24
C SER A 220 -14.20 -6.45 13.23
N VAL A 221 -13.06 -6.37 13.92
CA VAL A 221 -12.71 -7.31 14.98
C VAL A 221 -13.46 -6.89 16.25
N VAL A 222 -14.48 -7.66 16.63
CA VAL A 222 -15.23 -7.48 17.87
C VAL A 222 -14.58 -8.21 19.04
N ARG A 223 -15.05 -7.92 20.27
CA ARG A 223 -14.54 -8.58 21.48
C ARG A 223 -14.83 -10.08 21.50
#